data_9c9d3ece78813e9e9ddff26a722538cc
#
_entry.id   9c9d3ece78813e9e9ddff26a722538cc
#
_cell.length_a   1.000
_cell.length_b   1.000
_cell.length_c   1.000
_cell.angle_alpha   90.00
_cell.angle_beta   90.00
_cell.angle_gamma   90.00
#
_symmetry.space_group_name_H-M   'P 1'
#
loop_
_entity.id
_entity.type
_entity.pdbx_description
1 polymer ?
#
loop_
_entity_poly.entity_id
_entity_poly.type
_entity_poly.pdbx_seq_one_letter_code
_entity_poly.pdbx_strand_id
1 'polypeptide(L)'
;MNKLDFDISKLPEYREDNCLEVKKATNGLPNSIWETYSSFANSEGGLIVLGVEEDKKHQLHITGVNNPDELVRDFWNTINNQQKISLNILTDKMVSVHTVEDKQIIVIEVPRAEREMRPVYVGTDPIKGTYRRNHEGDFHCTREQVLAMFRDASPITIDSRVISTMDFSVFCLDTIKDYRMRFNAKHTNHVWSKLDDELFLRRIGAMGLSTEDNKIHPTIAGLLMFGYEYEIVREFPQYFLDYQERMDPSIRWTHRVTSSSGEWSGNLFDFYYRIINRLTTDLPVPFQLKNNIRVDDTKLHEAVREALLNALVHADYYGRQGTVIIKSLDTLSFANPGDMRVSLKTALEGGVSDPRNTTLMKMFGLIGVGERAGSGVPSIIASFLEAAHHSPTYKIHFSPERVLCTIDLNKETQDGVDKASDKLPIKEETSDKISDKLQKIIVYMQGNSGVVTQAEIAKMFGVSDRQARNYLSLLLNDGKICAVGANKNRTYTLNIK
;
A
#
# COMPACT_ATOMS: atom_id res chain seq x y z
N MET A 1 -16.30 -5.55 -0.63
CA MET A 1 -17.75 -5.41 -0.34
C MET A 1 -18.05 -6.26 0.88
N ASN A 2 -18.59 -5.71 1.94
CA ASN A 2 -19.02 -6.50 3.11
C ASN A 2 -20.50 -6.85 2.99
N LYS A 3 -20.96 -7.89 3.70
CA LYS A 3 -22.39 -8.29 3.72
C LYS A 3 -23.34 -7.12 4.07
N LEU A 4 -22.85 -6.11 4.79
CA LEU A 4 -23.59 -4.89 5.16
C LEU A 4 -23.86 -3.96 3.96
N ASP A 5 -23.01 -4.01 2.91
CA ASP A 5 -23.11 -3.17 1.73
C ASP A 5 -23.74 -3.92 0.53
N PHE A 6 -23.94 -5.24 0.66
CA PHE A 6 -24.48 -6.09 -0.39
C PHE A 6 -25.99 -6.24 -0.26
N ASP A 7 -26.69 -5.60 -1.18
CA ASP A 7 -28.15 -5.69 -1.29
C ASP A 7 -28.52 -6.74 -2.34
N ILE A 8 -28.94 -7.91 -1.86
CA ILE A 8 -29.35 -9.04 -2.72
C ILE A 8 -30.42 -8.64 -3.72
N SER A 9 -31.31 -7.70 -3.39
CA SER A 9 -32.36 -7.23 -4.29
C SER A 9 -31.80 -6.49 -5.53
N LYS A 10 -30.58 -6.00 -5.44
CA LYS A 10 -29.86 -5.31 -6.51
C LYS A 10 -28.82 -6.19 -7.20
N LEU A 11 -28.87 -7.49 -6.98
CA LEU A 11 -27.90 -8.44 -7.57
C LEU A 11 -27.65 -8.23 -9.08
N PRO A 12 -28.67 -7.99 -9.91
CA PRO A 12 -28.46 -7.75 -11.35
C PRO A 12 -27.70 -6.44 -11.68
N GLU A 13 -27.58 -5.52 -10.71
CA GLU A 13 -26.87 -4.24 -10.90
C GLU A 13 -25.36 -4.37 -10.57
N TYR A 14 -24.97 -5.44 -9.89
CA TYR A 14 -23.57 -5.73 -9.55
C TYR A 14 -22.82 -6.36 -10.74
N ARG A 15 -21.50 -6.32 -10.64
CA ARG A 15 -20.56 -7.05 -11.51
C ARG A 15 -19.55 -7.76 -10.64
N GLU A 16 -18.97 -8.83 -11.15
CA GLU A 16 -17.79 -9.41 -10.52
C GLU A 16 -16.69 -8.34 -10.39
N ASP A 17 -16.03 -8.34 -9.24
CA ASP A 17 -14.96 -7.41 -8.93
C ASP A 17 -13.96 -8.04 -7.94
N ASN A 18 -13.10 -7.23 -7.34
CA ASN A 18 -12.13 -7.69 -6.34
C ASN A 18 -12.78 -8.33 -5.10
N CYS A 19 -14.05 -8.11 -4.84
CA CYS A 19 -14.75 -8.52 -3.63
C CYS A 19 -16.04 -9.33 -3.88
N LEU A 20 -16.41 -9.55 -5.14
CA LEU A 20 -17.59 -10.32 -5.51
C LEU A 20 -17.25 -11.35 -6.58
N GLU A 21 -17.62 -12.59 -6.33
CA GLU A 21 -17.56 -13.70 -7.30
C GLU A 21 -18.88 -14.42 -7.37
N VAL A 22 -19.38 -14.69 -8.58
CA VAL A 22 -20.60 -15.46 -8.78
C VAL A 22 -20.30 -16.81 -9.43
N LYS A 23 -21.07 -17.83 -9.05
CA LYS A 23 -20.93 -19.18 -9.63
C LYS A 23 -22.28 -19.84 -9.81
N LYS A 24 -22.48 -20.45 -10.95
CA LYS A 24 -23.75 -21.10 -11.32
C LYS A 24 -24.20 -22.19 -10.35
N ALA A 25 -23.31 -23.08 -9.95
CA ALA A 25 -23.49 -24.13 -8.93
C ALA A 25 -24.82 -24.93 -8.99
N THR A 26 -25.48 -25.02 -10.13
CA THR A 26 -26.81 -25.65 -10.31
C THR A 26 -26.77 -27.15 -9.95
N ASN A 27 -25.70 -27.86 -10.25
CA ASN A 27 -25.57 -29.32 -10.10
C ASN A 27 -24.45 -29.74 -9.12
N GLY A 28 -24.01 -28.87 -8.23
CA GLY A 28 -22.99 -29.17 -7.26
C GLY A 28 -21.99 -27.99 -7.07
N LEU A 29 -21.10 -28.12 -6.08
CA LEU A 29 -20.07 -27.14 -5.82
C LEU A 29 -19.02 -27.13 -6.95
N PRO A 30 -18.80 -26.00 -7.63
CA PRO A 30 -17.74 -25.90 -8.63
C PRO A 30 -16.36 -25.99 -7.94
N ASN A 31 -15.43 -26.74 -8.51
CA ASN A 31 -14.08 -26.90 -7.93
C ASN A 31 -13.35 -25.56 -7.76
N SER A 32 -13.58 -24.59 -8.64
CA SER A 32 -12.97 -23.27 -8.59
C SER A 32 -13.40 -22.42 -7.39
N ILE A 33 -14.43 -22.85 -6.62
CA ILE A 33 -14.83 -22.13 -5.38
C ILE A 33 -13.69 -22.09 -4.36
N TRP A 34 -12.83 -23.10 -4.33
CA TRP A 34 -11.73 -23.20 -3.36
C TRP A 34 -10.56 -22.26 -3.71
N GLU A 35 -10.32 -22.04 -5.00
CA GLU A 35 -9.37 -21.04 -5.47
C GLU A 35 -9.84 -19.65 -5.08
N THR A 36 -11.11 -19.33 -5.28
CA THR A 36 -11.74 -18.07 -4.85
C THR A 36 -11.73 -17.91 -3.33
N TYR A 37 -12.03 -18.98 -2.57
CA TYR A 37 -11.95 -18.94 -1.12
C TYR A 37 -10.53 -18.60 -0.64
N SER A 38 -9.50 -19.29 -1.16
CA SER A 38 -8.11 -19.00 -0.87
C SER A 38 -7.75 -17.56 -1.25
N SER A 39 -8.20 -17.14 -2.41
CA SER A 39 -7.92 -15.83 -2.98
C SER A 39 -8.49 -14.69 -2.11
N PHE A 40 -9.75 -14.79 -1.70
CA PHE A 40 -10.38 -13.81 -0.81
C PHE A 40 -9.75 -13.81 0.57
N ALA A 41 -9.50 -14.99 1.15
CA ALA A 41 -8.86 -15.12 2.46
C ALA A 41 -7.46 -14.48 2.51
N ASN A 42 -6.68 -14.55 1.42
CA ASN A 42 -5.34 -13.98 1.32
C ASN A 42 -5.30 -12.55 0.79
N SER A 43 -6.45 -11.96 0.42
CA SER A 43 -6.56 -10.58 -0.08
C SER A 43 -7.40 -9.71 0.87
N GLU A 44 -8.43 -9.04 0.40
CA GLU A 44 -9.25 -8.12 1.21
C GLU A 44 -10.58 -8.76 1.66
N GLY A 45 -10.76 -10.07 1.45
CA GLY A 45 -12.03 -10.76 1.65
C GLY A 45 -12.98 -10.55 0.48
N GLY A 46 -14.19 -11.10 0.56
CA GLY A 46 -15.19 -10.94 -0.48
C GLY A 46 -16.43 -11.82 -0.26
N LEU A 47 -17.35 -11.75 -1.21
CA LEU A 47 -18.58 -12.53 -1.26
C LEU A 47 -18.53 -13.52 -2.42
N ILE A 48 -18.83 -14.78 -2.15
CA ILE A 48 -19.08 -15.80 -3.18
C ILE A 48 -20.58 -16.06 -3.21
N VAL A 49 -21.20 -15.92 -4.37
CA VAL A 49 -22.63 -16.13 -4.55
C VAL A 49 -22.85 -17.33 -5.47
N LEU A 50 -23.46 -18.39 -4.95
CA LEU A 50 -23.81 -19.59 -5.71
C LEU A 50 -25.24 -19.52 -6.21
N GLY A 51 -25.49 -20.00 -7.44
CA GLY A 51 -26.80 -19.92 -8.10
C GLY A 51 -26.97 -18.66 -8.93
N VAL A 52 -25.85 -18.03 -9.30
CA VAL A 52 -25.81 -16.86 -10.21
C VAL A 52 -24.79 -17.13 -11.31
N GLU A 53 -25.08 -16.68 -12.51
CA GLU A 53 -24.22 -16.79 -13.69
C GLU A 53 -24.00 -15.41 -14.29
N GLU A 54 -22.76 -15.06 -14.63
CA GLU A 54 -22.43 -13.87 -15.37
C GLU A 54 -22.46 -14.16 -16.88
N ASP A 55 -23.12 -13.32 -17.65
CA ASP A 55 -23.17 -13.45 -19.10
C ASP A 55 -21.98 -12.73 -19.79
N LYS A 56 -21.86 -12.88 -21.12
CA LYS A 56 -20.80 -12.26 -21.92
C LYS A 56 -20.84 -10.71 -21.93
N LYS A 57 -21.90 -10.11 -21.38
CA LYS A 57 -22.06 -8.65 -21.24
C LYS A 57 -21.80 -8.20 -19.80
N HIS A 58 -21.28 -9.08 -18.95
CA HIS A 58 -21.07 -8.86 -17.53
C HIS A 58 -22.37 -8.53 -16.77
N GLN A 59 -23.49 -9.14 -17.18
CA GLN A 59 -24.76 -9.05 -16.46
C GLN A 59 -24.97 -10.32 -15.64
N LEU A 60 -25.37 -10.14 -14.37
CA LEU A 60 -25.62 -11.25 -13.46
C LEU A 60 -27.05 -11.77 -13.60
N HIS A 61 -27.19 -13.07 -13.80
CA HIS A 61 -28.49 -13.76 -13.94
C HIS A 61 -28.66 -14.80 -12.84
N ILE A 62 -29.77 -14.72 -12.12
CA ILE A 62 -30.10 -15.68 -11.06
C ILE A 62 -30.53 -16.98 -11.73
N THR A 63 -29.74 -18.05 -11.56
CA THR A 63 -30.04 -19.40 -12.06
C THR A 63 -30.66 -20.26 -10.97
N GLY A 64 -30.35 -19.97 -9.71
CA GLY A 64 -30.73 -20.77 -8.54
C GLY A 64 -29.87 -22.02 -8.36
N VAL A 65 -29.96 -22.62 -7.19
CA VAL A 65 -29.36 -23.91 -6.84
C VAL A 65 -30.50 -24.94 -6.57
N ASN A 66 -30.29 -26.21 -6.96
CA ASN A 66 -31.35 -27.22 -6.84
C ASN A 66 -31.55 -27.72 -5.39
N ASN A 67 -30.45 -27.99 -4.68
CA ASN A 67 -30.47 -28.56 -3.31
C ASN A 67 -29.56 -27.73 -2.39
N PRO A 68 -29.97 -26.55 -1.92
CA PRO A 68 -29.09 -25.66 -1.16
C PRO A 68 -28.59 -26.30 0.15
N ASP A 69 -29.40 -27.07 0.86
CA ASP A 69 -29.00 -27.73 2.11
C ASP A 69 -27.90 -28.78 1.89
N GLU A 70 -27.98 -29.52 0.79
CA GLU A 70 -26.95 -30.47 0.40
C GLU A 70 -25.65 -29.77 0.00
N LEU A 71 -25.73 -28.69 -0.80
CA LEU A 71 -24.58 -27.87 -1.20
C LEU A 71 -23.88 -27.21 0.00
N VAL A 72 -24.65 -26.69 0.95
CA VAL A 72 -24.09 -26.11 2.19
C VAL A 72 -23.39 -27.19 3.01
N ARG A 73 -23.96 -28.38 3.13
CA ARG A 73 -23.35 -29.51 3.83
C ARG A 73 -22.04 -29.93 3.15
N ASP A 74 -22.03 -30.06 1.83
CA ASP A 74 -20.84 -30.44 1.06
C ASP A 74 -19.75 -29.36 1.14
N PHE A 75 -20.13 -28.08 1.15
CA PHE A 75 -19.24 -26.97 1.39
C PHE A 75 -18.55 -27.10 2.75
N TRP A 76 -19.33 -27.28 3.84
CA TRP A 76 -18.78 -27.42 5.19
C TRP A 76 -17.93 -28.68 5.35
N ASN A 77 -18.29 -29.78 4.74
CA ASN A 77 -17.51 -31.02 4.75
C ASN A 77 -16.15 -30.82 4.05
N THR A 78 -16.15 -30.08 2.96
CA THR A 78 -14.93 -29.86 2.16
C THR A 78 -14.02 -28.84 2.80
N ILE A 79 -14.52 -27.69 3.29
CA ILE A 79 -13.71 -26.65 3.90
C ILE A 79 -13.04 -27.10 5.20
N ASN A 80 -13.67 -28.02 5.94
CA ASN A 80 -13.11 -28.62 7.15
C ASN A 80 -12.15 -29.80 6.87
N ASN A 81 -11.99 -30.20 5.62
CA ASN A 81 -11.03 -31.24 5.24
C ASN A 81 -9.66 -30.62 4.95
N GLN A 82 -8.74 -30.75 5.89
CA GLN A 82 -7.37 -30.21 5.78
C GLN A 82 -6.55 -30.77 4.60
N GLN A 83 -6.97 -31.89 3.98
CA GLN A 83 -6.34 -32.37 2.73
C GLN A 83 -6.80 -31.57 1.51
N LYS A 84 -7.90 -30.81 1.64
CA LYS A 84 -8.45 -29.98 0.56
C LYS A 84 -8.25 -28.50 0.80
N ILE A 85 -8.46 -28.03 2.03
CA ILE A 85 -8.32 -26.62 2.42
C ILE A 85 -7.50 -26.55 3.70
N SER A 86 -6.45 -25.76 3.69
CA SER A 86 -5.51 -25.66 4.81
C SER A 86 -6.16 -25.18 6.11
N LEU A 87 -7.12 -24.27 6.01
CA LEU A 87 -7.76 -23.65 7.16
C LEU A 87 -9.18 -23.17 6.82
N ASN A 88 -10.13 -23.47 7.68
CA ASN A 88 -11.45 -22.86 7.68
C ASN A 88 -11.46 -21.61 8.57
N ILE A 89 -11.73 -20.43 7.99
CA ILE A 89 -11.85 -19.14 8.70
C ILE A 89 -13.31 -18.67 8.82
N LEU A 90 -14.28 -19.47 8.36
CA LEU A 90 -15.69 -19.11 8.34
C LEU A 90 -16.40 -19.55 9.62
N THR A 91 -17.43 -18.81 9.97
CA THR A 91 -18.44 -19.18 10.97
C THR A 91 -19.77 -19.47 10.29
N ASP A 92 -20.67 -20.18 10.95
CA ASP A 92 -22.00 -20.54 10.42
C ASP A 92 -22.78 -19.32 9.90
N LYS A 93 -22.61 -18.15 10.52
CA LYS A 93 -23.29 -16.91 10.13
C LYS A 93 -22.82 -16.34 8.79
N MET A 94 -21.66 -16.77 8.31
CA MET A 94 -21.06 -16.31 7.06
C MET A 94 -21.55 -17.09 5.84
N VAL A 95 -22.30 -18.17 6.04
CA VAL A 95 -22.93 -18.94 4.95
C VAL A 95 -24.43 -18.85 5.14
N SER A 96 -25.15 -18.33 4.15
CA SER A 96 -26.60 -18.10 4.24
C SER A 96 -27.30 -18.42 2.92
N VAL A 97 -28.49 -19.01 3.04
CA VAL A 97 -29.38 -19.31 1.90
C VAL A 97 -30.41 -18.19 1.81
N HIS A 98 -30.63 -17.68 0.61
CA HIS A 98 -31.59 -16.63 0.33
C HIS A 98 -32.49 -17.02 -0.84
N THR A 99 -33.73 -16.56 -0.81
CA THR A 99 -34.70 -16.75 -1.91
C THR A 99 -34.87 -15.44 -2.64
N VAL A 100 -34.61 -15.43 -3.93
CA VAL A 100 -34.76 -14.28 -4.84
C VAL A 100 -35.48 -14.75 -6.10
N GLU A 101 -36.57 -14.11 -6.47
CA GLU A 101 -37.40 -14.48 -7.63
C GLU A 101 -37.78 -15.97 -7.65
N ASP A 102 -38.20 -16.52 -6.51
CA ASP A 102 -38.56 -17.94 -6.30
C ASP A 102 -37.39 -18.93 -6.52
N LYS A 103 -36.16 -18.46 -6.65
CA LYS A 103 -34.93 -19.25 -6.76
C LYS A 103 -34.10 -19.13 -5.48
N GLN A 104 -33.48 -20.23 -5.08
CA GLN A 104 -32.58 -20.23 -3.92
C GLN A 104 -31.14 -19.98 -4.37
N ILE A 105 -30.44 -19.10 -3.69
CA ILE A 105 -29.02 -18.78 -3.86
C ILE A 105 -28.31 -18.94 -2.52
N ILE A 106 -27.00 -19.22 -2.55
CA ILE A 106 -26.16 -19.31 -1.35
C ILE A 106 -25.16 -18.17 -1.38
N VAL A 107 -25.10 -17.40 -0.31
CA VAL A 107 -24.12 -16.32 -0.11
C VAL A 107 -23.08 -16.75 0.93
N ILE A 108 -21.83 -16.72 0.57
CA ILE A 108 -20.69 -17.07 1.42
C ILE A 108 -19.84 -15.81 1.58
N GLU A 109 -19.77 -15.29 2.81
CA GLU A 109 -18.90 -14.17 3.16
C GLU A 109 -17.54 -14.71 3.58
N VAL A 110 -16.50 -14.45 2.80
CA VAL A 110 -15.11 -14.84 3.10
C VAL A 110 -14.38 -13.61 3.64
N PRO A 111 -14.03 -13.55 4.94
CA PRO A 111 -13.25 -12.45 5.47
C PRO A 111 -11.79 -12.55 4.99
N ARG A 112 -11.06 -11.43 5.03
CA ARG A 112 -9.60 -11.49 4.98
C ARG A 112 -9.10 -12.28 6.19
N ALA A 113 -8.27 -13.29 5.98
CA ALA A 113 -7.66 -14.05 7.06
C ALA A 113 -6.72 -13.15 7.88
N GLU A 114 -6.71 -13.34 9.18
CA GLU A 114 -5.71 -12.71 10.03
C GLU A 114 -4.29 -13.11 9.59
N ARG A 115 -3.33 -12.25 9.86
CA ARG A 115 -1.94 -12.41 9.43
C ARG A 115 -1.35 -13.77 9.83
N GLU A 116 -1.62 -14.20 11.06
CA GLU A 116 -1.15 -15.46 11.64
C GLU A 116 -1.74 -16.69 10.95
N MET A 117 -2.86 -16.53 10.27
CA MET A 117 -3.59 -17.60 9.59
C MET A 117 -3.21 -17.71 8.10
N ARG A 118 -2.47 -16.75 7.55
CA ARG A 118 -2.04 -16.77 6.14
C ARG A 118 -0.72 -17.48 5.95
N PRO A 119 -0.52 -18.19 4.82
CA PRO A 119 -1.44 -18.33 3.69
C PRO A 119 -2.56 -19.36 3.94
N VAL A 120 -3.77 -19.06 3.47
CA VAL A 120 -4.84 -20.02 3.31
C VAL A 120 -4.73 -20.62 1.91
N TYR A 121 -4.63 -21.95 1.78
CA TYR A 121 -4.33 -22.60 0.50
C TYR A 121 -5.18 -23.85 0.24
N VAL A 122 -5.28 -24.20 -1.03
CA VAL A 122 -5.98 -25.40 -1.54
C VAL A 122 -5.01 -26.57 -1.63
N GLY A 123 -5.43 -27.73 -1.18
CA GLY A 123 -4.61 -28.94 -1.14
C GLY A 123 -3.60 -28.93 0.01
N THR A 124 -2.47 -29.64 -0.20
CA THR A 124 -1.46 -29.87 0.84
C THR A 124 -0.15 -29.11 0.63
N ASP A 125 0.03 -28.49 -0.54
CA ASP A 125 1.22 -27.73 -0.89
C ASP A 125 0.91 -26.22 -0.94
N PRO A 126 1.37 -25.42 0.03
CA PRO A 126 1.11 -24.00 0.06
C PRO A 126 1.66 -23.25 -1.16
N ILE A 127 2.79 -23.72 -1.73
CA ILE A 127 3.40 -23.03 -2.89
C ILE A 127 2.52 -23.17 -4.14
N LYS A 128 1.78 -24.28 -4.25
CA LYS A 128 0.92 -24.57 -5.41
C LYS A 128 -0.55 -24.22 -5.18
N GLY A 129 -0.97 -24.11 -3.92
CA GLY A 129 -2.38 -23.96 -3.58
C GLY A 129 -2.77 -22.59 -3.07
N THR A 130 -1.84 -21.63 -2.97
CA THR A 130 -2.15 -20.29 -2.49
C THR A 130 -2.53 -19.38 -3.65
N TYR A 131 -3.67 -18.71 -3.50
CA TYR A 131 -4.21 -17.76 -4.47
C TYR A 131 -4.40 -16.38 -3.86
N ARG A 132 -4.37 -15.35 -4.70
CA ARG A 132 -4.73 -13.96 -4.39
C ARG A 132 -5.64 -13.38 -5.46
N ARG A 133 -6.51 -12.48 -5.03
CA ARG A 133 -7.42 -11.74 -5.92
C ARG A 133 -6.71 -10.53 -6.52
N ASN A 134 -6.83 -10.40 -7.84
CA ASN A 134 -6.41 -9.21 -8.57
C ASN A 134 -7.44 -8.92 -9.67
N HIS A 135 -8.14 -7.79 -9.58
CA HIS A 135 -9.35 -7.53 -10.37
C HIS A 135 -10.37 -8.69 -10.23
N GLU A 136 -10.88 -9.21 -11.33
CA GLU A 136 -11.88 -10.28 -11.39
C GLU A 136 -11.27 -11.69 -11.34
N GLY A 137 -9.93 -11.83 -11.19
CA GLY A 137 -9.25 -13.11 -11.31
C GLY A 137 -8.61 -13.62 -10.02
N ASP A 138 -8.61 -14.95 -9.88
CA ASP A 138 -7.88 -15.68 -8.85
C ASP A 138 -6.52 -16.12 -9.41
N PHE A 139 -5.43 -15.58 -8.90
CA PHE A 139 -4.08 -15.83 -9.40
C PHE A 139 -3.25 -16.60 -8.39
N HIS A 140 -2.50 -17.57 -8.87
CA HIS A 140 -1.50 -18.26 -8.05
C HIS A 140 -0.48 -17.27 -7.49
N CYS A 141 -0.23 -17.37 -6.20
CA CYS A 141 0.87 -16.65 -5.58
C CYS A 141 2.21 -17.19 -6.04
N THR A 142 3.18 -16.31 -6.21
CA THR A 142 4.57 -16.72 -6.41
C THR A 142 5.13 -17.35 -5.14
N ARG A 143 6.17 -18.18 -5.27
CA ARG A 143 6.86 -18.76 -4.10
C ARG A 143 7.27 -17.68 -3.09
N GLU A 144 7.72 -16.52 -3.56
CA GLU A 144 8.11 -15.41 -2.68
C GLU A 144 6.97 -14.86 -1.88
N GLN A 145 5.81 -14.64 -2.51
CA GLN A 145 4.61 -14.16 -1.84
C GLN A 145 4.17 -15.13 -0.74
N VAL A 146 4.20 -16.44 -1.02
CA VAL A 146 3.87 -17.45 -0.01
C VAL A 146 4.87 -17.42 1.14
N LEU A 147 6.17 -17.31 0.86
CA LEU A 147 7.20 -17.20 1.89
C LEU A 147 7.08 -15.90 2.70
N ALA A 148 6.69 -14.79 2.06
CA ALA A 148 6.40 -13.53 2.75
C ALA A 148 5.22 -13.67 3.72
N MET A 149 4.13 -14.35 3.32
CA MET A 149 2.99 -14.63 4.19
C MET A 149 3.42 -15.47 5.41
N PHE A 150 4.24 -16.51 5.23
CA PHE A 150 4.77 -17.29 6.35
C PHE A 150 5.66 -16.47 7.29
N ARG A 151 6.50 -15.57 6.75
CA ARG A 151 7.28 -14.65 7.59
C ARG A 151 6.38 -13.73 8.39
N ASP A 152 5.35 -13.19 7.74
CA ASP A 152 4.38 -12.30 8.41
C ASP A 152 3.51 -13.03 9.42
N ALA A 153 3.25 -14.33 9.24
CA ALA A 153 2.48 -15.15 10.19
C ALA A 153 3.19 -15.36 11.53
N SER A 154 4.50 -15.14 11.60
CA SER A 154 5.25 -15.32 12.84
C SER A 154 4.77 -14.35 13.94
N PRO A 155 4.52 -14.82 15.19
CA PRO A 155 4.18 -13.97 16.32
C PRO A 155 5.34 -13.08 16.76
N ILE A 156 6.58 -13.49 16.47
CA ILE A 156 7.81 -12.73 16.74
C ILE A 156 8.25 -12.10 15.43
N THR A 157 8.44 -10.78 15.43
CA THR A 157 8.90 -10.08 14.24
C THR A 157 10.34 -10.43 13.91
N ILE A 158 10.62 -10.61 12.61
CA ILE A 158 11.93 -11.07 12.13
C ILE A 158 13.06 -10.12 12.54
N ASP A 159 12.80 -8.83 12.66
CA ASP A 159 13.79 -7.81 13.02
C ASP A 159 14.40 -8.01 14.40
N SER A 160 13.77 -8.80 15.27
CA SER A 160 14.33 -9.19 16.59
C SER A 160 15.27 -10.40 16.52
N ARG A 161 15.36 -11.11 15.40
CA ARG A 161 16.24 -12.26 15.21
C ARG A 161 17.70 -11.85 15.32
N VAL A 162 18.49 -12.65 16.06
CA VAL A 162 19.93 -12.47 16.24
C VAL A 162 20.67 -13.08 15.04
N ILE A 163 21.73 -12.44 14.57
CA ILE A 163 22.58 -12.87 13.44
C ILE A 163 23.91 -13.37 14.03
N SER A 164 23.99 -14.66 14.33
CA SER A 164 25.15 -15.28 14.99
C SER A 164 26.46 -15.20 14.19
N THR A 165 26.38 -14.95 12.88
CA THR A 165 27.53 -14.79 11.99
C THR A 165 28.14 -13.40 11.94
N MET A 166 27.57 -12.43 12.68
CA MET A 166 28.00 -11.03 12.73
C MET A 166 28.33 -10.64 14.17
N ASP A 167 29.21 -9.67 14.33
CA ASP A 167 29.60 -9.11 15.63
C ASP A 167 29.45 -7.59 15.65
N PHE A 168 29.87 -6.91 16.71
CA PHE A 168 29.74 -5.48 16.90
C PHE A 168 30.38 -4.64 15.78
N SER A 169 31.39 -5.18 15.07
CA SER A 169 32.13 -4.45 14.02
C SER A 169 31.29 -4.08 12.80
N VAL A 170 30.12 -4.70 12.61
CA VAL A 170 29.21 -4.38 11.51
C VAL A 170 28.53 -3.02 11.67
N PHE A 171 28.59 -2.41 12.87
CA PHE A 171 27.92 -1.16 13.16
C PHE A 171 28.79 0.08 12.84
N CYS A 172 28.14 1.12 12.36
CA CYS A 172 28.71 2.45 12.20
C CYS A 172 28.73 3.17 13.56
N LEU A 173 29.92 3.39 14.11
CA LEU A 173 30.08 4.02 15.44
C LEU A 173 29.55 5.45 15.48
N ASP A 174 29.67 6.19 14.40
CA ASP A 174 29.16 7.58 14.34
C ASP A 174 27.63 7.59 14.38
N THR A 175 26.97 6.66 13.67
CA THR A 175 25.50 6.47 13.78
C THR A 175 25.08 6.16 15.23
N ILE A 176 25.81 5.29 15.94
CA ILE A 176 25.54 4.97 17.35
C ILE A 176 25.67 6.23 18.23
N LYS A 177 26.73 7.02 18.07
CA LYS A 177 26.94 8.27 18.81
C LYS A 177 25.79 9.26 18.60
N ASP A 178 25.38 9.47 17.35
CA ASP A 178 24.29 10.37 17.00
C ASP A 178 22.95 9.89 17.57
N TYR A 179 22.69 8.59 17.52
CA TYR A 179 21.51 7.99 18.13
C TYR A 179 21.50 8.21 19.66
N ARG A 180 22.62 7.94 20.35
CA ARG A 180 22.77 8.16 21.78
C ARG A 180 22.61 9.62 22.18
N MET A 181 23.12 10.54 21.40
CA MET A 181 22.92 11.98 21.62
C MET A 181 21.44 12.34 21.60
N ARG A 182 20.67 11.85 20.62
CA ARG A 182 19.22 12.07 20.53
C ARG A 182 18.44 11.39 21.66
N PHE A 183 18.82 10.16 22.00
CA PHE A 183 18.25 9.46 23.14
C PHE A 183 18.44 10.25 24.43
N ASN A 184 19.64 10.75 24.71
CA ASN A 184 19.95 11.53 25.89
C ASN A 184 19.24 12.88 25.93
N ALA A 185 19.07 13.52 24.78
CA ALA A 185 18.31 14.77 24.68
C ALA A 185 16.83 14.58 25.02
N LYS A 186 16.24 13.44 24.63
CA LYS A 186 14.84 13.10 24.96
C LYS A 186 14.67 12.59 26.39
N HIS A 187 15.62 11.84 26.91
CA HIS A 187 15.55 11.13 28.21
C HIS A 187 16.63 11.65 29.15
N THR A 188 16.42 12.84 29.69
CA THR A 188 17.38 13.45 30.63
C THR A 188 17.61 12.56 31.88
N ASN A 189 18.86 12.26 32.17
CA ASN A 189 19.28 11.41 33.30
C ASN A 189 18.78 9.95 33.27
N HIS A 190 18.50 9.39 32.11
CA HIS A 190 18.10 8.00 31.99
C HIS A 190 19.25 7.05 32.38
N VAL A 191 18.91 5.96 33.05
CA VAL A 191 19.91 4.98 33.53
C VAL A 191 20.75 4.35 32.41
N TRP A 192 20.17 4.22 31.20
CA TRP A 192 20.86 3.67 30.05
C TRP A 192 21.89 4.64 29.43
N SER A 193 21.79 5.93 29.72
CA SER A 193 22.77 6.92 29.23
C SER A 193 24.20 6.67 29.72
N LYS A 194 24.34 5.96 30.86
CA LYS A 194 25.64 5.64 31.51
C LYS A 194 26.21 4.28 31.06
N LEU A 195 25.47 3.50 30.30
CA LEU A 195 25.93 2.21 29.79
C LEU A 195 26.98 2.42 28.68
N ASP A 196 27.89 1.47 28.52
CA ASP A 196 28.72 1.36 27.32
C ASP A 196 27.85 1.09 26.07
N ASP A 197 28.44 1.16 24.91
CA ASP A 197 27.70 1.04 23.65
C ASP A 197 27.08 -0.35 23.48
N GLU A 198 27.77 -1.41 23.82
CA GLU A 198 27.26 -2.78 23.66
C GLU A 198 26.06 -3.03 24.59
N LEU A 199 26.17 -2.67 25.86
CA LEU A 199 25.07 -2.80 26.83
C LEU A 199 23.88 -1.90 26.43
N PHE A 200 24.15 -0.68 25.98
CA PHE A 200 23.11 0.22 25.51
C PHE A 200 22.37 -0.38 24.30
N LEU A 201 23.09 -0.85 23.28
CA LEU A 201 22.52 -1.49 22.09
C LEU A 201 21.70 -2.73 22.43
N ARG A 202 22.15 -3.49 23.42
CA ARG A 202 21.39 -4.63 23.92
C ARG A 202 20.07 -4.19 24.58
N ARG A 203 20.05 -3.10 25.34
CA ARG A 203 18.82 -2.58 25.99
C ARG A 203 17.78 -2.08 25.01
N ILE A 204 18.22 -1.45 23.93
CA ILE A 204 17.29 -0.98 22.90
C ILE A 204 16.83 -2.10 21.97
N GLY A 205 17.52 -3.26 21.95
CA GLY A 205 17.20 -4.43 21.11
C GLY A 205 18.04 -4.53 19.83
N ALA A 206 19.10 -3.71 19.70
CA ALA A 206 20.01 -3.77 18.54
C ALA A 206 20.97 -4.96 18.60
N MET A 207 21.19 -5.50 19.81
CA MET A 207 21.96 -6.70 20.05
C MET A 207 21.19 -7.67 20.93
N GLY A 208 21.44 -8.96 20.79
CA GLY A 208 20.78 -10.03 21.54
C GLY A 208 21.69 -11.22 21.81
N LEU A 209 21.29 -12.06 22.77
CA LEU A 209 21.97 -13.31 23.06
C LEU A 209 21.59 -14.36 22.03
N SER A 210 22.57 -14.93 21.36
CA SER A 210 22.38 -16.08 20.46
C SER A 210 22.23 -17.37 21.29
N THR A 211 21.28 -18.20 20.91
CA THR A 211 21.11 -19.56 21.46
C THR A 211 22.07 -20.59 20.86
N GLU A 212 22.78 -20.24 19.78
CA GLU A 212 23.70 -21.14 19.08
C GLU A 212 25.06 -21.22 19.78
N ASP A 213 25.59 -20.10 20.23
CA ASP A 213 26.93 -20.00 20.81
C ASP A 213 27.00 -19.30 22.19
N ASN A 214 25.85 -18.88 22.72
CA ASN A 214 25.71 -18.11 23.97
C ASN A 214 26.49 -16.77 24.00
N LYS A 215 26.69 -16.14 22.83
CA LYS A 215 27.32 -14.83 22.72
C LYS A 215 26.32 -13.76 22.30
N ILE A 216 26.74 -12.51 22.49
CA ILE A 216 25.97 -11.34 22.08
C ILE A 216 26.31 -11.00 20.63
N HIS A 217 25.28 -10.92 19.80
CA HIS A 217 25.39 -10.61 18.38
C HIS A 217 24.38 -9.52 17.98
N PRO A 218 24.59 -8.86 16.83
CA PRO A 218 23.60 -7.96 16.25
C PRO A 218 22.26 -8.65 16.02
N THR A 219 21.17 -7.92 16.25
CA THR A 219 19.86 -8.30 15.74
C THR A 219 19.69 -7.74 14.33
N ILE A 220 18.71 -8.26 13.58
CA ILE A 220 18.33 -7.70 12.28
C ILE A 220 17.99 -6.21 12.42
N ALA A 221 17.23 -5.82 13.46
CA ALA A 221 16.91 -4.42 13.70
C ALA A 221 18.17 -3.59 13.97
N GLY A 222 19.12 -4.12 14.74
CA GLY A 222 20.40 -3.45 14.98
C GLY A 222 21.20 -3.25 13.71
N LEU A 223 21.30 -4.30 12.88
CA LEU A 223 22.01 -4.24 11.61
C LEU A 223 21.36 -3.19 10.67
N LEU A 224 20.05 -3.21 10.51
CA LEU A 224 19.33 -2.24 9.67
C LEU A 224 19.45 -0.81 10.19
N MET A 225 19.44 -0.60 11.51
CA MET A 225 19.46 0.72 12.13
C MET A 225 20.83 1.37 12.18
N PHE A 226 21.90 0.57 12.39
CA PHE A 226 23.25 1.05 12.68
C PHE A 226 24.35 0.45 11.79
N GLY A 227 24.03 -0.58 10.97
CA GLY A 227 25.02 -1.25 10.16
C GLY A 227 25.52 -0.42 8.99
N TYR A 228 26.68 -0.79 8.45
CA TYR A 228 27.10 -0.31 7.13
C TYR A 228 26.33 -1.05 6.04
N GLU A 229 26.04 -0.38 4.93
CA GLU A 229 25.25 -0.94 3.82
C GLU A 229 25.84 -2.25 3.31
N TYR A 230 27.16 -2.35 3.13
CA TYR A 230 27.81 -3.57 2.66
C TYR A 230 27.69 -4.77 3.63
N GLU A 231 27.42 -4.53 4.92
CA GLU A 231 27.06 -5.55 5.89
C GLU A 231 25.57 -5.87 5.85
N ILE A 232 24.72 -4.86 5.65
CA ILE A 232 23.28 -5.04 5.53
C ILE A 232 22.94 -5.93 4.31
N VAL A 233 23.59 -5.71 3.17
CA VAL A 233 23.31 -6.50 1.95
C VAL A 233 23.77 -7.96 2.06
N ARG A 234 24.61 -8.31 3.02
CA ARG A 234 24.94 -9.73 3.30
C ARG A 234 23.75 -10.52 3.81
N GLU A 235 22.88 -9.89 4.61
CA GLU A 235 21.63 -10.47 5.09
C GLU A 235 20.47 -10.19 4.13
N PHE A 236 20.43 -9.00 3.53
CA PHE A 236 19.37 -8.51 2.65
C PHE A 236 19.92 -8.14 1.26
N PRO A 237 20.14 -9.09 0.36
CA PRO A 237 20.80 -8.82 -0.94
C PRO A 237 20.08 -7.81 -1.83
N GLN A 238 18.79 -7.54 -1.59
CA GLN A 238 17.99 -6.56 -2.33
C GLN A 238 17.74 -5.26 -1.52
N TYR A 239 18.44 -5.09 -0.40
CA TYR A 239 18.33 -3.87 0.39
C TYR A 239 18.70 -2.65 -0.43
N PHE A 240 17.79 -1.68 -0.48
CA PHE A 240 18.01 -0.45 -1.20
C PHE A 240 17.10 0.65 -0.66
N LEU A 241 17.69 1.76 -0.27
CA LEU A 241 16.97 2.99 0.10
C LEU A 241 17.24 4.03 -0.98
N ASP A 242 16.19 4.67 -1.49
CA ASP A 242 16.28 5.65 -2.57
C ASP A 242 15.35 6.83 -2.28
N TYR A 243 15.95 7.99 -2.08
CA TYR A 243 15.24 9.26 -2.04
C TYR A 243 15.55 10.05 -3.30
N GLN A 244 14.52 10.58 -3.95
CA GLN A 244 14.60 11.33 -5.17
C GLN A 244 13.80 12.64 -5.06
N GLU A 245 14.43 13.76 -5.41
CA GLU A 245 13.74 15.02 -5.70
C GLU A 245 13.53 15.16 -7.21
N ARG A 246 12.29 15.34 -7.63
CA ARG A 246 11.89 15.51 -9.03
C ARG A 246 11.20 16.86 -9.20
N MET A 247 11.98 17.94 -9.02
CA MET A 247 11.48 19.32 -9.08
C MET A 247 11.41 19.87 -10.49
N ASP A 248 12.16 19.29 -11.43
CA ASP A 248 12.18 19.67 -12.83
C ASP A 248 11.78 18.47 -13.70
N PRO A 249 10.66 18.54 -14.46
CA PRO A 249 10.22 17.47 -15.34
C PRO A 249 11.18 17.15 -16.48
N SER A 250 12.12 18.06 -16.80
CA SER A 250 13.10 17.87 -17.90
C SER A 250 14.27 16.97 -17.51
N ILE A 251 14.49 16.74 -16.21
CA ILE A 251 15.56 15.90 -15.70
C ILE A 251 15.01 14.80 -14.80
N ARG A 252 15.70 13.68 -14.75
CA ARG A 252 15.24 12.50 -14.03
C ARG A 252 15.11 12.74 -12.52
N TRP A 253 16.04 13.49 -11.94
CA TRP A 253 16.03 13.96 -10.54
C TRP A 253 16.91 15.20 -10.39
N THR A 254 16.51 16.11 -9.53
CA THR A 254 17.30 17.29 -9.13
C THR A 254 18.25 16.98 -7.98
N HIS A 255 17.87 16.03 -7.12
CA HIS A 255 18.69 15.51 -6.03
C HIS A 255 18.35 14.04 -5.77
N ARG A 256 19.34 13.27 -5.32
CA ARG A 256 19.15 11.85 -5.00
C ARG A 256 20.04 11.44 -3.83
N VAL A 257 19.48 10.60 -2.92
CA VAL A 257 20.22 9.94 -1.83
C VAL A 257 19.95 8.44 -1.93
N THR A 258 21.00 7.63 -2.08
CA THR A 258 20.87 6.16 -2.14
C THR A 258 21.74 5.50 -1.08
N SER A 259 21.27 4.37 -0.54
CA SER A 259 22.05 3.58 0.43
C SER A 259 23.36 3.06 -0.13
N SER A 260 23.40 2.76 -1.42
CA SER A 260 24.56 2.16 -2.11
C SER A 260 25.56 3.19 -2.67
N SER A 261 25.45 4.48 -2.28
CA SER A 261 26.39 5.50 -2.81
C SER A 261 27.81 5.38 -2.27
N GLY A 262 28.01 4.74 -1.12
CA GLY A 262 29.28 4.66 -0.40
C GLY A 262 29.69 5.97 0.30
N GLU A 263 28.90 7.05 0.21
CA GLU A 263 29.19 8.35 0.82
C GLU A 263 28.79 8.44 2.31
N TRP A 264 28.04 7.46 2.80
CA TRP A 264 27.52 7.41 4.16
C TRP A 264 27.24 5.94 4.54
N SER A 265 26.82 5.69 5.78
CA SER A 265 26.63 4.33 6.30
C SER A 265 25.64 3.47 5.49
N GLY A 266 24.64 4.08 4.86
CA GLY A 266 23.57 3.40 4.13
C GLY A 266 22.46 2.80 5.01
N ASN A 267 22.49 2.99 6.33
CA ASN A 267 21.51 2.44 7.27
C ASN A 267 20.24 3.30 7.42
N LEU A 268 19.24 2.77 8.12
CA LEU A 268 17.92 3.42 8.26
C LEU A 268 17.96 4.71 9.07
N PHE A 269 18.77 4.76 10.14
CA PHE A 269 18.88 5.95 10.99
C PHE A 269 19.43 7.13 10.19
N ASP A 270 20.57 6.95 9.54
CA ASP A 270 21.19 8.01 8.76
C ASP A 270 20.33 8.40 7.55
N PHE A 271 19.68 7.44 6.91
CA PHE A 271 18.73 7.74 5.83
C PHE A 271 17.60 8.65 6.30
N TYR A 272 16.94 8.29 7.42
CA TYR A 272 15.86 9.09 7.97
C TYR A 272 16.29 10.56 8.18
N TYR A 273 17.40 10.79 8.87
CA TYR A 273 17.86 12.14 9.18
C TYR A 273 18.44 12.91 7.98
N ARG A 274 18.93 12.23 6.98
CA ARG A 274 19.39 12.86 5.72
C ARG A 274 18.24 13.42 4.89
N ILE A 275 17.11 12.77 4.89
CA ILE A 275 16.02 13.14 3.98
C ILE A 275 14.87 13.89 4.65
N ILE A 276 14.65 13.74 5.97
CA ILE A 276 13.48 14.32 6.61
C ILE A 276 13.41 15.84 6.50
N ASN A 277 14.51 16.53 6.71
CA ASN A 277 14.56 17.98 6.57
C ASN A 277 14.24 18.42 5.13
N ARG A 278 14.73 17.69 4.13
CA ARG A 278 14.43 17.97 2.71
C ARG A 278 12.96 17.72 2.37
N LEU A 279 12.36 16.68 2.93
CA LEU A 279 10.94 16.40 2.74
C LEU A 279 10.05 17.51 3.29
N THR A 280 10.46 18.13 4.40
CA THR A 280 9.64 19.10 5.13
C THR A 280 9.94 20.58 4.83
N THR A 281 11.07 20.89 4.17
CA THR A 281 11.54 22.27 3.97
C THR A 281 10.51 23.20 3.31
N ASP A 282 9.73 22.70 2.36
CA ASP A 282 8.77 23.52 1.59
C ASP A 282 7.33 23.42 2.09
N LEU A 283 7.13 22.74 3.23
CA LEU A 283 5.81 22.68 3.84
C LEU A 283 5.41 24.04 4.43
N PRO A 284 4.16 24.46 4.26
CA PRO A 284 3.70 25.75 4.78
C PRO A 284 3.77 25.78 6.32
N VAL A 285 4.45 26.80 6.86
CA VAL A 285 4.51 27.06 8.30
C VAL A 285 3.66 28.31 8.59
N PRO A 286 2.39 28.17 9.01
CA PRO A 286 1.60 29.29 9.46
C PRO A 286 2.27 30.00 10.64
N PHE A 287 2.23 31.33 10.67
CA PHE A 287 2.75 32.05 11.83
C PHE A 287 1.87 31.76 13.06
N GLN A 288 2.37 30.94 13.96
CA GLN A 288 1.73 30.63 15.24
C GLN A 288 2.72 30.82 16.39
N LEU A 289 2.25 31.44 17.48
CA LEU A 289 2.99 31.56 18.71
C LEU A 289 2.40 30.63 19.77
N LYS A 290 3.23 29.76 20.34
CA LYS A 290 2.88 28.99 21.54
C LYS A 290 3.80 29.44 22.68
N ASN A 291 3.23 30.00 23.74
CA ASN A 291 3.99 30.59 24.84
C ASN A 291 5.02 31.64 24.39
N ASN A 292 4.63 32.53 23.45
CA ASN A 292 5.49 33.54 22.83
C ASN A 292 6.69 33.01 22.04
N ILE A 293 6.74 31.73 21.73
CA ILE A 293 7.75 31.10 20.88
C ILE A 293 7.07 30.72 19.55
N ARG A 294 7.72 31.07 18.45
CA ARG A 294 7.26 30.67 17.12
C ARG A 294 7.27 29.15 16.99
N VAL A 295 6.16 28.59 16.55
CA VAL A 295 6.05 27.16 16.23
C VAL A 295 6.41 26.98 14.77
N ASP A 296 7.59 26.45 14.52
CA ASP A 296 8.07 26.14 13.16
C ASP A 296 7.69 24.72 12.73
N ASP A 297 7.18 23.91 13.65
CA ASP A 297 6.78 22.51 13.42
C ASP A 297 5.25 22.40 13.44
N THR A 298 4.67 22.02 12.30
CA THR A 298 3.21 21.92 12.14
C THR A 298 2.78 20.44 12.10
N LYS A 299 1.46 20.21 12.24
CA LYS A 299 0.87 18.87 12.06
C LYS A 299 1.23 18.23 10.72
N LEU A 300 1.44 19.04 9.65
CA LEU A 300 1.91 18.52 8.36
C LEU A 300 3.33 17.96 8.44
N HIS A 301 4.23 18.62 9.19
CA HIS A 301 5.59 18.13 9.41
C HIS A 301 5.58 16.82 10.21
N GLU A 302 4.73 16.72 11.23
CA GLU A 302 4.51 15.49 12.00
C GLU A 302 3.98 14.37 11.10
N ALA A 303 3.00 14.66 10.26
CA ALA A 303 2.40 13.70 9.33
C ALA A 303 3.40 13.17 8.29
N VAL A 304 4.28 14.03 7.75
CA VAL A 304 5.35 13.62 6.81
C VAL A 304 6.41 12.76 7.51
N ARG A 305 6.78 13.10 8.77
CA ARG A 305 7.67 12.27 9.58
C ARG A 305 7.07 10.89 9.85
N GLU A 306 5.79 10.83 10.17
CA GLU A 306 5.06 9.58 10.40
C GLU A 306 4.96 8.75 9.11
N ALA A 307 4.70 9.38 7.96
CA ALA A 307 4.65 8.67 6.67
C ALA A 307 6.02 8.07 6.30
N LEU A 308 7.13 8.81 6.54
CA LEU A 308 8.47 8.30 6.33
C LEU A 308 8.78 7.14 7.28
N LEU A 309 8.48 7.29 8.57
CA LEU A 309 8.68 6.24 9.56
C LEU A 309 7.91 4.98 9.17
N ASN A 310 6.63 5.12 8.79
CA ASN A 310 5.79 4.00 8.39
C ASN A 310 6.39 3.27 7.17
N ALA A 311 6.93 3.99 6.18
CA ALA A 311 7.59 3.38 5.04
C ALA A 311 8.84 2.57 5.44
N LEU A 312 9.55 2.95 6.51
CA LEU A 312 10.73 2.24 6.98
C LEU A 312 10.38 1.06 7.90
N VAL A 313 9.45 1.24 8.84
CA VAL A 313 9.16 0.18 9.84
C VAL A 313 8.21 -0.90 9.33
N HIS A 314 7.46 -0.64 8.23
CA HIS A 314 6.59 -1.62 7.62
C HIS A 314 7.21 -2.33 6.39
N ALA A 315 8.41 -1.94 5.96
CA ALA A 315 9.10 -2.56 4.84
C ALA A 315 9.42 -4.04 5.09
N ASP A 316 9.18 -4.89 4.08
CA ASP A 316 9.75 -6.24 4.01
C ASP A 316 11.14 -6.16 3.36
N TYR A 317 12.19 -6.12 4.18
CA TYR A 317 13.57 -6.00 3.71
C TYR A 317 14.07 -7.26 2.97
N TYR A 318 13.34 -8.39 3.03
CA TYR A 318 13.56 -9.56 2.18
C TYR A 318 12.88 -9.45 0.81
N GLY A 319 12.08 -8.40 0.59
CA GLY A 319 11.41 -8.13 -0.68
C GLY A 319 12.38 -7.77 -1.80
N ARG A 320 11.95 -7.94 -3.05
CA ARG A 320 12.80 -7.66 -4.24
C ARG A 320 13.01 -6.19 -4.54
N GLN A 321 12.26 -5.32 -3.91
CA GLN A 321 12.34 -3.87 -4.16
C GLN A 321 12.81 -3.14 -2.91
N GLY A 322 13.50 -2.03 -3.14
CA GLY A 322 13.87 -1.12 -2.06
C GLY A 322 12.73 -0.21 -1.62
N THR A 323 12.96 0.49 -0.51
CA THR A 323 12.10 1.60 -0.07
C THR A 323 12.46 2.83 -0.88
N VAL A 324 11.46 3.42 -1.55
CA VAL A 324 11.64 4.57 -2.45
C VAL A 324 10.76 5.72 -2.01
N ILE A 325 11.39 6.86 -1.76
CA ILE A 325 10.72 8.10 -1.37
C ILE A 325 10.94 9.11 -2.47
N ILE A 326 9.86 9.70 -2.99
CA ILE A 326 9.94 10.69 -4.08
C ILE A 326 9.27 11.97 -3.62
N LYS A 327 9.98 13.09 -3.74
CA LYS A 327 9.46 14.44 -3.59
C LYS A 327 9.37 15.08 -4.97
N SER A 328 8.19 15.52 -5.36
CA SER A 328 7.94 16.29 -6.57
C SER A 328 7.43 17.68 -6.19
N LEU A 329 7.16 18.54 -7.17
CA LEU A 329 6.65 19.89 -6.93
C LEU A 329 5.33 19.90 -6.14
N ASP A 330 4.48 18.93 -6.41
CA ASP A 330 3.10 18.86 -5.93
C ASP A 330 2.77 17.57 -5.16
N THR A 331 3.73 16.65 -5.03
CA THR A 331 3.46 15.36 -4.39
C THR A 331 4.64 14.84 -3.57
N LEU A 332 4.31 14.14 -2.46
CA LEU A 332 5.22 13.24 -1.76
C LEU A 332 4.74 11.81 -1.95
N SER A 333 5.66 10.92 -2.24
CA SER A 333 5.38 9.49 -2.45
C SER A 333 6.30 8.65 -1.59
N PHE A 334 5.70 7.75 -0.80
CA PHE A 334 6.39 6.82 0.09
C PHE A 334 6.04 5.41 -0.32
N ALA A 335 7.00 4.67 -0.81
CA ALA A 335 6.80 3.33 -1.31
C ALA A 335 7.73 2.34 -0.62
N ASN A 336 7.18 1.36 0.07
CA ASN A 336 7.93 0.32 0.74
C ASN A 336 7.55 -1.08 0.23
N PRO A 337 8.49 -2.04 0.20
CA PRO A 337 8.21 -3.41 -0.19
C PRO A 337 7.36 -4.14 0.85
N GLY A 338 6.64 -5.16 0.38
CA GLY A 338 5.76 -6.00 1.16
C GLY A 338 4.28 -5.57 1.11
N ASP A 339 3.41 -6.46 1.60
CA ASP A 339 1.98 -6.23 1.74
C ASP A 339 1.64 -5.55 3.08
N MET A 340 0.44 -5.01 3.21
CA MET A 340 -0.06 -4.54 4.50
C MET A 340 -0.39 -5.72 5.42
N ARG A 341 0.10 -5.66 6.67
CA ARG A 341 -0.18 -6.71 7.67
C ARG A 341 -1.61 -6.65 8.18
N VAL A 342 -2.20 -5.47 8.23
CA VAL A 342 -3.62 -5.22 8.51
C VAL A 342 -4.36 -4.86 7.22
N SER A 343 -5.68 -4.97 7.18
CA SER A 343 -6.45 -4.52 6.00
C SER A 343 -6.31 -3.00 5.82
N LEU A 344 -6.42 -2.54 4.57
CA LEU A 344 -6.40 -1.09 4.31
C LEU A 344 -7.51 -0.37 5.09
N LYS A 345 -8.69 -0.97 5.18
CA LYS A 345 -9.82 -0.45 5.97
C LYS A 345 -9.43 -0.27 7.43
N THR A 346 -8.87 -1.31 8.08
CA THR A 346 -8.42 -1.26 9.48
C THR A 346 -7.33 -0.19 9.68
N ALA A 347 -6.40 -0.07 8.74
CA ALA A 347 -5.36 0.96 8.79
C ALA A 347 -5.92 2.38 8.72
N LEU A 348 -6.97 2.61 7.89
CA LEU A 348 -7.65 3.89 7.76
C LEU A 348 -8.52 4.23 8.98
N GLU A 349 -9.18 3.24 9.59
CA GLU A 349 -9.97 3.39 10.82
C GLU A 349 -9.08 3.62 12.06
N GLY A 350 -7.88 3.06 12.05
CA GLY A 350 -6.91 3.17 13.15
C GLY A 350 -7.19 2.27 14.35
N GLY A 351 -6.46 2.49 15.44
CA GLY A 351 -6.61 1.72 16.69
C GLY A 351 -5.83 0.39 16.71
N VAL A 352 -5.33 -0.08 15.57
CA VAL A 352 -4.50 -1.29 15.47
C VAL A 352 -3.10 -0.93 14.97
N SER A 353 -2.07 -1.36 15.70
CA SER A 353 -0.67 -1.19 15.32
C SER A 353 0.01 -2.55 15.22
N ASP A 354 0.33 -2.97 14.00
CA ASP A 354 1.05 -4.21 13.72
C ASP A 354 2.26 -3.95 12.78
N PRO A 355 3.31 -3.27 13.26
CA PRO A 355 4.50 -3.00 12.45
C PRO A 355 5.23 -4.30 12.12
N ARG A 356 5.74 -4.42 10.87
CA ARG A 356 6.53 -5.59 10.46
C ARG A 356 7.85 -5.68 11.22
N ASN A 357 8.43 -4.53 11.56
CA ASN A 357 9.69 -4.41 12.26
C ASN A 357 9.48 -3.71 13.61
N THR A 358 8.99 -4.48 14.61
CA THR A 358 8.61 -3.92 15.94
C THR A 358 9.80 -3.40 16.74
N THR A 359 10.99 -4.00 16.56
CA THR A 359 12.20 -3.57 17.24
C THR A 359 12.72 -2.26 16.64
N LEU A 360 12.65 -2.09 15.31
CA LEU A 360 12.94 -0.82 14.66
C LEU A 360 11.98 0.28 15.12
N MET A 361 10.67 -0.02 15.18
CA MET A 361 9.67 0.94 15.69
C MET A 361 9.97 1.37 17.12
N LYS A 362 10.36 0.42 18.00
CA LYS A 362 10.81 0.73 19.37
C LYS A 362 12.03 1.67 19.37
N MET A 363 13.04 1.39 18.53
CA MET A 363 14.24 2.20 18.46
C MET A 363 13.94 3.63 18.00
N PHE A 364 13.14 3.82 16.95
CA PHE A 364 12.71 5.16 16.53
C PHE A 364 11.90 5.87 17.62
N GLY A 365 10.98 5.19 18.29
CA GLY A 365 10.19 5.74 19.38
C GLY A 365 11.05 6.22 20.58
N LEU A 366 12.13 5.51 20.90
CA LEU A 366 13.06 5.88 21.95
C LEU A 366 13.77 7.23 21.71
N ILE A 367 13.94 7.62 20.46
CA ILE A 367 14.52 8.93 20.08
C ILE A 367 13.48 9.96 19.68
N GLY A 368 12.17 9.66 19.90
CA GLY A 368 11.08 10.60 19.67
C GLY A 368 10.58 10.65 18.23
N VAL A 369 10.89 9.64 17.45
CA VAL A 369 10.37 9.50 16.09
C VAL A 369 9.25 8.46 16.10
N GLY A 370 7.99 8.93 15.99
CA GLY A 370 6.79 8.10 15.98
C GLY A 370 6.37 7.53 17.35
N GLU A 371 5.13 7.08 17.42
CA GLU A 371 4.54 6.42 18.57
C GLU A 371 3.80 5.14 18.14
N ARG A 372 3.87 4.09 18.97
CA ARG A 372 3.16 2.84 18.71
C ARG A 372 1.71 2.91 19.24
N ALA A 373 0.87 3.73 18.63
CA ALA A 373 -0.51 3.94 19.09
C ALA A 373 -1.60 3.47 18.10
N GLY A 374 -1.23 3.00 16.89
CA GLY A 374 -2.19 2.65 15.85
C GLY A 374 -2.94 3.87 15.27
N SER A 375 -2.46 5.07 15.55
CA SER A 375 -3.03 6.34 15.08
C SER A 375 -2.28 6.93 13.88
N GLY A 376 -1.20 6.28 13.40
CA GLY A 376 -0.32 6.83 12.38
C GLY A 376 -1.05 7.22 11.08
N VAL A 377 -1.72 6.29 10.43
CA VAL A 377 -2.44 6.55 9.16
C VAL A 377 -3.60 7.53 9.37
N PRO A 378 -4.51 7.37 10.34
CA PRO A 378 -5.55 8.37 10.62
C PRO A 378 -5.00 9.75 10.95
N SER A 379 -3.90 9.84 11.70
CA SER A 379 -3.27 11.12 12.05
C SER A 379 -2.70 11.83 10.84
N ILE A 380 -2.06 11.08 9.92
CA ILE A 380 -1.59 11.63 8.64
C ILE A 380 -2.77 12.22 7.86
N ILE A 381 -3.85 11.45 7.67
CA ILE A 381 -5.04 11.88 6.94
C ILE A 381 -5.65 13.13 7.58
N ALA A 382 -5.90 13.10 8.90
CA ALA A 382 -6.50 14.22 9.63
C ALA A 382 -5.66 15.51 9.50
N SER A 383 -4.33 15.39 9.58
CA SER A 383 -3.42 16.53 9.48
C SER A 383 -3.46 17.21 8.11
N PHE A 384 -3.57 16.43 7.02
CA PHE A 384 -3.67 16.98 5.66
C PHE A 384 -5.05 17.58 5.40
N LEU A 385 -6.13 16.93 5.83
CA LEU A 385 -7.49 17.47 5.72
C LEU A 385 -7.67 18.77 6.53
N GLU A 386 -7.15 18.84 7.77
CA GLU A 386 -7.20 20.05 8.61
C GLU A 386 -6.44 21.23 7.97
N ALA A 387 -5.40 20.96 7.22
CA ALA A 387 -4.64 21.97 6.49
C ALA A 387 -5.23 22.32 5.10
N ALA A 388 -6.45 21.85 4.79
CA ALA A 388 -7.12 22.01 3.50
C ALA A 388 -6.33 21.44 2.31
N HIS A 389 -5.66 20.31 2.52
CA HIS A 389 -5.03 19.51 1.47
C HIS A 389 -5.87 18.25 1.19
N HIS A 390 -5.64 17.65 0.04
CA HIS A 390 -6.28 16.37 -0.30
C HIS A 390 -5.87 15.26 0.66
N SER A 391 -6.80 14.34 0.95
CA SER A 391 -6.51 13.17 1.76
C SER A 391 -5.40 12.32 1.12
N PRO A 392 -4.38 11.90 1.88
CA PRO A 392 -3.40 10.94 1.41
C PRO A 392 -4.04 9.66 0.87
N THR A 393 -3.50 9.13 -0.21
CA THR A 393 -3.99 7.91 -0.86
C THR A 393 -3.03 6.75 -0.61
N TYR A 394 -3.60 5.56 -0.39
CA TYR A 394 -2.84 4.33 -0.22
C TYR A 394 -3.19 3.35 -1.33
N LYS A 395 -2.17 2.80 -1.99
CA LYS A 395 -2.33 1.76 -3.02
C LYS A 395 -1.47 0.56 -2.68
N ILE A 396 -2.04 -0.63 -2.82
CA ILE A 396 -1.34 -1.89 -2.63
C ILE A 396 -1.10 -2.49 -4.02
N HIS A 397 0.15 -2.78 -4.33
CA HIS A 397 0.55 -3.48 -5.54
C HIS A 397 0.98 -4.90 -5.19
N PHE A 398 0.54 -5.89 -5.99
CA PHE A 398 0.79 -7.31 -5.71
C PHE A 398 1.94 -7.91 -6.53
N SER A 399 2.34 -7.27 -7.62
CA SER A 399 3.44 -7.78 -8.47
C SER A 399 4.28 -6.65 -9.03
N PRO A 400 5.40 -6.35 -8.40
CA PRO A 400 5.88 -6.83 -7.10
C PRO A 400 5.11 -6.23 -5.91
N GLU A 401 5.10 -6.96 -4.78
CA GLU A 401 4.40 -6.50 -3.57
C GLU A 401 4.98 -5.20 -3.05
N ARG A 402 4.11 -4.19 -2.92
CA ARG A 402 4.49 -2.84 -2.50
C ARG A 402 3.31 -2.07 -1.97
N VAL A 403 3.51 -1.35 -0.88
CA VAL A 403 2.57 -0.33 -0.39
C VAL A 403 3.06 1.03 -0.84
N LEU A 404 2.16 1.81 -1.42
CA LEU A 404 2.42 3.17 -1.90
C LEU A 404 1.48 4.15 -1.18
N CYS A 405 2.05 5.05 -0.37
CA CYS A 405 1.36 6.22 0.16
C CYS A 405 1.71 7.43 -0.71
N THR A 406 0.70 8.13 -1.22
CA THR A 406 0.88 9.36 -2.00
C THR A 406 0.15 10.51 -1.32
N ILE A 407 0.85 11.61 -1.10
CA ILE A 407 0.37 12.84 -0.49
C ILE A 407 0.39 13.93 -1.55
N ASP A 408 -0.74 14.56 -1.81
CA ASP A 408 -0.85 15.75 -2.68
C ASP A 408 -0.58 17.01 -1.84
N LEU A 409 0.38 17.82 -2.24
CA LEU A 409 0.76 19.05 -1.56
C LEU A 409 -0.05 20.27 -2.04
N ASN A 410 -0.85 20.13 -3.10
CA ASN A 410 -1.75 21.19 -3.53
C ASN A 410 -2.89 21.35 -2.53
N LYS A 411 -3.27 22.60 -2.25
CA LYS A 411 -4.47 22.88 -1.46
C LYS A 411 -5.73 22.63 -2.28
N GLU A 412 -6.78 22.12 -1.64
CA GLU A 412 -8.11 22.16 -2.24
C GLU A 412 -8.52 23.62 -2.45
N THR A 413 -8.85 24.00 -3.68
CA THR A 413 -9.44 25.31 -3.96
C THR A 413 -10.85 25.35 -3.39
N GLN A 414 -11.16 26.39 -2.59
CA GLN A 414 -12.46 26.58 -1.91
C GLN A 414 -13.67 26.80 -2.85
N ASP A 415 -13.50 26.65 -4.15
CA ASP A 415 -14.58 26.86 -5.14
C ASP A 415 -15.61 25.70 -5.18
N GLY A 416 -15.66 24.82 -4.17
CA GLY A 416 -16.52 23.64 -4.11
C GLY A 416 -17.40 23.48 -2.87
N VAL A 417 -17.55 24.49 -1.98
CA VAL A 417 -18.31 24.33 -0.71
C VAL A 417 -19.80 24.70 -0.86
N ASP A 418 -20.43 24.41 -1.97
CA ASP A 418 -21.89 24.29 -2.04
C ASP A 418 -22.27 23.11 -2.92
N LYS A 419 -22.29 21.91 -2.34
CA LYS A 419 -23.02 20.68 -2.69
C LYS A 419 -22.22 19.43 -2.34
N ALA A 420 -21.92 19.24 -1.06
CA ALA A 420 -21.46 17.95 -0.55
C ALA A 420 -22.44 17.39 0.46
N SER A 421 -23.59 16.95 -0.03
CA SER A 421 -24.35 15.83 0.51
C SER A 421 -24.55 14.85 -0.63
N ASP A 422 -24.13 13.60 -0.41
CA ASP A 422 -24.31 12.46 -1.30
C ASP A 422 -23.53 12.45 -2.63
N LYS A 423 -22.25 12.04 -2.60
CA LYS A 423 -21.71 11.16 -3.65
C LYS A 423 -20.37 10.56 -3.26
N LEU A 424 -20.35 9.26 -3.14
CA LEU A 424 -19.24 8.30 -3.12
C LEU A 424 -18.40 8.34 -4.42
N PRO A 425 -17.30 7.59 -4.55
CA PRO A 425 -16.00 8.04 -5.03
C PRO A 425 -15.93 8.25 -6.53
N ILE A 426 -14.98 9.09 -6.92
CA ILE A 426 -14.61 9.39 -8.31
C ILE A 426 -14.31 8.10 -9.06
N LYS A 427 -15.13 7.79 -10.05
CA LYS A 427 -14.89 6.74 -11.06
C LYS A 427 -13.56 7.02 -11.77
N GLU A 428 -12.59 6.13 -11.63
CA GLU A 428 -11.51 6.04 -12.61
C GLU A 428 -12.15 5.79 -13.97
N GLU A 429 -11.87 6.66 -14.94
CA GLU A 429 -12.29 6.42 -16.32
C GLU A 429 -11.58 5.15 -16.80
N THR A 430 -12.33 4.13 -17.12
CA THR A 430 -11.82 2.89 -17.72
C THR A 430 -11.02 3.20 -18.99
N SER A 431 -10.01 2.40 -19.31
CA SER A 431 -9.17 2.53 -20.52
C SER A 431 -9.99 2.73 -21.79
N ASP A 432 -11.17 2.11 -21.86
CA ASP A 432 -12.09 2.22 -22.98
C ASP A 432 -12.72 3.61 -23.13
N LYS A 433 -13.06 4.29 -22.01
CA LYS A 433 -13.56 5.67 -22.02
C LYS A 433 -12.50 6.68 -22.38
N ILE A 434 -11.25 6.45 -22.00
CA ILE A 434 -10.11 7.27 -22.40
C ILE A 434 -9.87 7.08 -23.89
N SER A 435 -9.87 5.85 -24.39
CA SER A 435 -9.73 5.55 -25.83
C SER A 435 -10.82 6.22 -26.68
N ASP A 436 -12.08 6.19 -26.22
CA ASP A 436 -13.21 6.85 -26.90
C ASP A 436 -13.05 8.39 -26.94
N LYS A 437 -12.56 8.99 -25.86
CA LYS A 437 -12.26 10.44 -25.82
C LYS A 437 -11.10 10.82 -26.73
N LEU A 438 -10.02 10.02 -26.75
CA LEU A 438 -8.89 10.23 -27.65
C LEU A 438 -9.34 10.15 -29.12
N GLN A 439 -10.22 9.21 -29.46
CA GLN A 439 -10.79 9.07 -30.78
C GLN A 439 -11.65 10.29 -31.16
N LYS A 440 -12.48 10.79 -30.26
CA LYS A 440 -13.30 12.01 -30.45
C LYS A 440 -12.44 13.26 -30.65
N ILE A 441 -11.29 13.38 -30.02
CA ILE A 441 -10.34 14.47 -30.26
C ILE A 441 -9.80 14.40 -31.67
N ILE A 442 -9.40 13.23 -32.15
CA ILE A 442 -8.91 13.05 -33.54
C ILE A 442 -9.99 13.42 -34.56
N VAL A 443 -11.22 12.93 -34.37
CA VAL A 443 -12.36 13.26 -35.26
C VAL A 443 -12.67 14.77 -35.25
N TYR A 444 -12.63 15.40 -34.07
CA TYR A 444 -12.81 16.85 -33.94
C TYR A 444 -11.71 17.63 -34.70
N MET A 445 -10.45 17.20 -34.56
CA MET A 445 -9.32 17.79 -35.29
C MET A 445 -9.47 17.63 -36.81
N GLN A 446 -9.95 16.47 -37.30
CA GLN A 446 -10.21 16.24 -38.71
C GLN A 446 -11.29 17.16 -39.29
N GLY A 447 -12.29 17.53 -38.47
CA GLY A 447 -13.37 18.44 -38.86
C GLY A 447 -13.01 19.94 -38.73
N ASN A 448 -11.97 20.31 -37.96
CA ASN A 448 -11.59 21.68 -37.60
C ASN A 448 -10.15 22.00 -38.03
N SER A 449 -9.90 22.11 -39.33
CA SER A 449 -8.59 22.50 -39.91
C SER A 449 -7.35 21.79 -39.33
N GLY A 450 -7.54 20.68 -38.62
CA GLY A 450 -6.44 19.84 -38.08
C GLY A 450 -5.67 20.43 -36.89
N VAL A 451 -6.11 21.56 -36.33
CA VAL A 451 -5.40 22.26 -35.24
C VAL A 451 -6.33 22.44 -34.04
N VAL A 452 -5.83 22.17 -32.82
CA VAL A 452 -6.57 22.41 -31.58
C VAL A 452 -5.67 22.99 -30.50
N THR A 453 -6.28 23.69 -29.55
CA THR A 453 -5.63 24.18 -28.34
C THR A 453 -6.06 23.35 -27.13
N GLN A 454 -5.29 23.40 -26.05
CA GLN A 454 -5.65 22.76 -24.77
C GLN A 454 -7.00 23.26 -24.23
N ALA A 455 -7.27 24.57 -24.35
CA ALA A 455 -8.50 25.18 -23.87
C ALA A 455 -9.76 24.71 -24.64
N GLU A 456 -9.65 24.49 -25.94
CA GLU A 456 -10.74 23.93 -26.75
C GLU A 456 -11.08 22.49 -26.35
N ILE A 457 -10.08 21.66 -26.07
CA ILE A 457 -10.29 20.29 -25.60
C ILE A 457 -10.89 20.29 -24.18
N ALA A 458 -10.41 21.16 -23.28
CA ALA A 458 -10.99 21.31 -21.96
C ALA A 458 -12.47 21.67 -22.01
N LYS A 459 -12.84 22.64 -22.87
CA LYS A 459 -14.21 23.07 -23.08
C LYS A 459 -15.09 21.99 -23.74
N MET A 460 -14.56 21.27 -24.72
CA MET A 460 -15.27 20.21 -25.48
C MET A 460 -15.74 19.07 -24.57
N PHE A 461 -14.90 18.67 -23.60
CA PHE A 461 -15.21 17.54 -22.71
C PHE A 461 -15.70 17.98 -21.33
N GLY A 462 -15.77 19.30 -21.04
CA GLY A 462 -16.10 19.81 -19.71
C GLY A 462 -15.10 19.35 -18.64
N VAL A 463 -13.82 19.25 -18.99
CA VAL A 463 -12.75 18.76 -18.11
C VAL A 463 -11.77 19.88 -17.76
N SER A 464 -10.97 19.66 -16.70
CA SER A 464 -9.91 20.61 -16.32
C SER A 464 -8.83 20.71 -17.40
N ASP A 465 -8.15 21.85 -17.46
CA ASP A 465 -6.98 22.07 -18.35
C ASP A 465 -5.91 20.97 -18.17
N ARG A 466 -5.76 20.44 -16.96
CA ARG A 466 -4.85 19.32 -16.65
C ARG A 466 -5.29 18.03 -17.34
N GLN A 467 -6.57 17.68 -17.30
CA GLN A 467 -7.09 16.50 -17.98
C GLN A 467 -7.02 16.63 -19.50
N ALA A 468 -7.34 17.81 -20.03
CA ALA A 468 -7.18 18.09 -21.46
C ALA A 468 -5.72 17.93 -21.91
N ARG A 469 -4.76 18.42 -21.10
CA ARG A 469 -3.32 18.23 -21.33
C ARG A 469 -2.92 16.76 -21.32
N ASN A 470 -3.46 15.97 -20.39
CA ASN A 470 -3.20 14.52 -20.34
C ASN A 470 -3.68 13.80 -21.61
N TYR A 471 -4.87 14.09 -22.11
CA TYR A 471 -5.37 13.52 -23.36
C TYR A 471 -4.47 13.89 -24.56
N LEU A 472 -4.06 15.15 -24.64
CA LEU A 472 -3.15 15.62 -25.69
C LEU A 472 -1.76 14.98 -25.56
N SER A 473 -1.25 14.77 -24.35
CA SER A 473 0.02 14.08 -24.12
C SER A 473 -0.03 12.61 -24.55
N LEU A 474 -1.14 11.91 -24.31
CA LEU A 474 -1.32 10.53 -24.76
C LEU A 474 -1.31 10.47 -26.31
N LEU A 475 -2.00 11.39 -26.99
CA LEU A 475 -2.01 11.46 -28.46
C LEU A 475 -0.65 11.83 -29.05
N LEU A 476 0.14 12.66 -28.35
CA LEU A 476 1.52 12.97 -28.70
C LEU A 476 2.43 11.75 -28.60
N ASN A 477 2.33 11.01 -27.48
CA ASN A 477 3.10 9.79 -27.24
C ASN A 477 2.76 8.69 -28.24
N ASP A 478 1.48 8.62 -28.66
CA ASP A 478 1.02 7.71 -29.71
C ASP A 478 1.42 8.18 -31.12
N GLY A 479 2.07 9.33 -31.25
CA GLY A 479 2.49 9.89 -32.53
C GLY A 479 1.35 10.32 -33.45
N LYS A 480 0.12 10.46 -32.94
CA LYS A 480 -1.08 10.82 -33.71
C LYS A 480 -1.21 12.34 -33.95
N ILE A 481 -0.60 13.14 -33.07
CA ILE A 481 -0.56 14.60 -33.16
C ILE A 481 0.86 15.12 -32.94
N CYS A 482 1.13 16.33 -33.38
CA CYS A 482 2.37 17.07 -33.15
C CYS A 482 2.05 18.38 -32.41
N ALA A 483 2.94 18.83 -31.52
CA ALA A 483 2.82 20.12 -30.85
C ALA A 483 3.59 21.20 -31.60
N VAL A 484 2.97 22.36 -31.80
CA VAL A 484 3.53 23.53 -32.49
C VAL A 484 3.45 24.74 -31.55
N GLY A 485 4.54 25.48 -31.38
CA GLY A 485 4.63 26.63 -30.49
C GLY A 485 5.02 26.28 -29.05
N ALA A 486 5.19 27.33 -28.21
CA ALA A 486 5.61 27.18 -26.81
C ALA A 486 4.68 27.96 -25.86
N ASN A 487 4.61 27.50 -24.60
CA ASN A 487 3.83 28.13 -23.52
C ASN A 487 2.35 28.37 -23.85
N LYS A 488 1.80 29.56 -23.58
CA LYS A 488 0.38 29.89 -23.74
C LYS A 488 -0.14 29.81 -25.19
N ASN A 489 0.75 29.82 -26.19
CA ASN A 489 0.40 29.78 -27.62
C ASN A 489 0.67 28.38 -28.23
N ARG A 490 0.73 27.33 -27.40
CA ARG A 490 0.94 25.96 -27.88
C ARG A 490 -0.33 25.41 -28.52
N THR A 491 -0.24 24.98 -29.78
CA THR A 491 -1.28 24.30 -30.53
C THR A 491 -0.86 22.88 -30.88
N TYR A 492 -1.82 22.05 -31.19
CA TYR A 492 -1.61 20.66 -31.54
C TYR A 492 -2.19 20.38 -32.92
N THR A 493 -1.42 19.76 -33.80
CA THR A 493 -1.80 19.44 -35.16
C THR A 493 -1.81 17.93 -35.40
N LEU A 494 -2.70 17.43 -36.28
CA LEU A 494 -2.69 16.02 -36.65
C LEU A 494 -1.39 15.67 -37.36
N ASN A 495 -0.82 14.53 -37.00
CA ASN A 495 0.32 13.95 -37.70
C ASN A 495 -0.22 13.16 -38.92
N ILE A 496 -0.35 13.82 -40.06
CA ILE A 496 -0.80 13.17 -41.32
C ILE A 496 0.45 12.48 -41.89
N LYS A 497 0.55 11.15 -41.67
CA LYS A 497 1.37 10.28 -42.51
C LYS A 497 0.50 9.55 -43.48
#